data_7976851badf9dc96499e86f8434c9938
#
_entry.id   7976851badf9dc96499e86f8434c9938
#
_cell.length_a   1.000
_cell.length_b   1.000
_cell.length_c   1.000
_cell.angle_alpha   90.00
_cell.angle_beta   90.00
_cell.angle_gamma   90.00
#
_symmetry.space_group_name_H-M   'P 1'
#
loop_
_entity.id
_entity.type
_entity.pdbx_description
1 polymer ?
#
loop_
_entity_poly.entity_id
_entity_poly.type
_entity_poly.pdbx_seq_one_letter_code
_entity_poly.pdbx_strand_id
1 'polypeptide(L)'
;MCCNENRVWFAMRATYGRNMDVKKKLDEAGIESFVPMHYVIALDKRGRKMKKFVPVVRDLIFVRTDLPTMHSLKEQYESLRNIFIPTGEGKKRIVVVSDGQMESFMKVTNTLSDGLLFFSPDEISLSKGVRVRVHGGQFDGLEGTFIKVKGARDRRVVVEVAGVIIVATCTLRCDLIEVLKTPKEQTVAQC
;
A
#
# COMPACT_ATOMS: atom_id res chain seq x y z
N MET A 1 -31.26 -4.66 5.17
CA MET A 1 -29.96 -5.30 4.82
C MET A 1 -29.66 -4.92 3.37
N CYS A 2 -29.05 -3.74 3.13
CA CYS A 2 -28.77 -3.24 1.79
C CYS A 2 -27.37 -3.69 1.39
N CYS A 3 -27.31 -4.35 0.24
CA CYS A 3 -26.14 -4.97 -0.34
C CYS A 3 -24.94 -4.02 -0.45
N ASN A 4 -23.82 -4.52 0.00
CA ASN A 4 -22.54 -3.86 0.18
C ASN A 4 -21.70 -3.86 -1.13
N GLU A 5 -22.36 -3.82 -2.31
CA GLU A 5 -21.74 -4.15 -3.61
C GLU A 5 -20.86 -3.06 -4.23
N ASN A 6 -20.75 -1.88 -3.60
CA ASN A 6 -20.02 -0.76 -4.21
C ASN A 6 -18.96 -0.12 -3.31
N ARG A 7 -18.51 -0.83 -2.27
CA ARG A 7 -17.43 -0.32 -1.42
C ARG A 7 -16.07 -0.61 -2.04
N VAL A 8 -15.26 0.42 -2.14
CA VAL A 8 -13.88 0.36 -2.64
C VAL A 8 -12.93 1.05 -1.67
N TRP A 9 -11.65 0.76 -1.78
CA TRP A 9 -10.63 1.45 -1.00
C TRP A 9 -10.26 2.78 -1.66
N PHE A 10 -10.48 3.88 -0.97
CA PHE A 10 -9.98 5.19 -1.35
C PHE A 10 -8.67 5.49 -0.65
N ALA A 11 -7.64 5.88 -1.42
CA ALA A 11 -6.43 6.45 -0.84
C ALA A 11 -6.68 7.93 -0.56
N MET A 12 -6.51 8.34 0.70
CA MET A 12 -6.82 9.68 1.17
C MET A 12 -5.67 10.28 1.98
N ARG A 13 -5.64 11.60 2.07
CA ARG A 13 -4.75 12.33 2.97
C ARG A 13 -5.53 12.83 4.19
N ALA A 14 -5.01 12.54 5.37
CA ALA A 14 -5.40 13.19 6.61
C ALA A 14 -4.37 14.28 6.94
N THR A 15 -4.63 15.51 6.49
CA THR A 15 -3.70 16.64 6.58
C THR A 15 -3.21 16.89 8.01
N TYR A 16 -2.04 17.49 8.14
CA TYR A 16 -1.38 17.80 9.41
C TYR A 16 -1.00 16.58 10.26
N GLY A 17 -0.81 15.40 9.64
CA GLY A 17 -0.45 14.17 10.35
C GLY A 17 -1.55 13.61 11.24
N ARG A 18 -2.81 13.91 10.96
CA ARG A 18 -3.99 13.49 11.74
C ARG A 18 -4.56 12.13 11.32
N ASN A 19 -3.79 11.32 10.56
CA ASN A 19 -4.26 10.02 10.08
C ASN A 19 -4.70 9.07 11.21
N MET A 20 -4.02 9.08 12.36
CA MET A 20 -4.42 8.24 13.50
C MET A 20 -5.69 8.77 14.19
N ASP A 21 -5.85 10.09 14.30
CA ASP A 21 -7.07 10.69 14.85
C ASP A 21 -8.28 10.43 13.95
N VAL A 22 -8.10 10.57 12.63
CA VAL A 22 -9.13 10.26 11.65
C VAL A 22 -9.46 8.76 11.68
N LYS A 23 -8.44 7.89 11.72
CA LYS A 23 -8.65 6.45 11.84
C LYS A 23 -9.53 6.10 13.04
N LYS A 24 -9.21 6.64 14.22
CA LYS A 24 -10.00 6.41 15.44
C LYS A 24 -11.48 6.78 15.25
N LYS A 25 -11.75 7.94 14.64
CA LYS A 25 -13.13 8.40 14.38
C LYS A 25 -13.85 7.53 13.35
N LEU A 26 -13.15 7.03 12.33
CA LEU A 26 -13.71 6.11 11.35
C LEU A 26 -14.02 4.74 11.98
N ASP A 27 -13.14 4.24 12.83
CA ASP A 27 -13.36 2.99 13.59
C ASP A 27 -14.59 3.12 14.52
N GLU A 28 -14.75 4.26 15.22
CA GLU A 28 -15.92 4.58 16.04
C GLU A 28 -17.23 4.65 15.21
N ALA A 29 -17.14 5.08 13.96
CA ALA A 29 -18.25 5.11 13.01
C ALA A 29 -18.50 3.78 12.28
N GLY A 30 -17.71 2.72 12.57
CA GLY A 30 -17.81 1.42 11.91
C GLY A 30 -17.35 1.42 10.45
N ILE A 31 -16.53 2.38 10.05
CA ILE A 31 -15.99 2.50 8.69
C ILE A 31 -14.60 1.89 8.66
N GLU A 32 -14.42 0.88 7.80
CA GLU A 32 -13.15 0.18 7.65
C GLU A 32 -12.08 1.13 7.11
N SER A 33 -10.95 1.21 7.85
CA SER A 33 -9.84 2.09 7.48
C SER A 33 -8.48 1.46 7.81
N PHE A 34 -7.46 1.82 7.05
CA PHE A 34 -6.11 1.30 7.21
C PHE A 34 -5.07 2.42 7.11
N VAL A 35 -4.17 2.46 8.09
CA VAL A 35 -2.97 3.31 8.08
C VAL A 35 -1.76 2.38 8.12
N PRO A 36 -0.89 2.41 7.11
CA PRO A 36 0.32 1.60 7.13
C PRO A 36 1.26 2.08 8.24
N MET A 37 1.64 1.16 9.11
CA MET A 37 2.46 1.44 10.29
C MET A 37 3.78 0.67 10.23
N HIS A 38 4.83 1.23 10.82
CA HIS A 38 6.11 0.55 10.99
C HIS A 38 6.81 0.94 12.28
N TYR A 39 7.82 0.15 12.68
CA TYR A 39 8.67 0.49 13.80
C TYR A 39 9.85 1.36 13.35
N VAL A 40 10.11 2.42 14.12
CA VAL A 40 11.32 3.24 14.00
C VAL A 40 12.07 3.24 15.32
N ILE A 41 13.39 3.39 15.25
CA ILE A 41 14.20 3.65 16.46
C ILE A 41 14.23 5.14 16.69
N ALA A 42 13.65 5.59 17.79
CA ALA A 42 13.65 6.97 18.24
C ALA A 42 14.46 7.11 19.54
N LEU A 43 14.93 8.30 19.83
CA LEU A 43 15.52 8.62 21.13
C LEU A 43 14.45 9.19 22.07
N ASP A 44 14.43 8.69 23.31
CA ASP A 44 13.62 9.29 24.37
C ASP A 44 14.23 10.63 24.84
N LYS A 45 13.53 11.34 25.74
CA LYS A 45 14.00 12.61 26.32
C LYS A 45 15.35 12.48 27.08
N ARG A 46 15.79 11.27 27.38
CA ARG A 46 17.04 10.95 28.06
C ARG A 46 18.11 10.40 27.12
N GLY A 47 17.89 10.46 25.79
CA GLY A 47 18.81 9.95 24.77
C GLY A 47 18.85 8.43 24.63
N ARG A 48 17.95 7.67 25.24
CA ARG A 48 17.92 6.20 25.13
C ARG A 48 17.12 5.77 23.89
N LYS A 49 17.62 4.78 23.18
CA LYS A 49 16.94 4.20 22.01
C LYS A 49 15.67 3.47 22.45
N MET A 50 14.55 3.79 21.79
CA MET A 50 13.27 3.11 21.96
C MET A 50 12.64 2.79 20.61
N LYS A 51 11.99 1.63 20.49
CA LYS A 51 11.15 1.32 19.32
C LYS A 51 9.84 2.11 19.44
N LYS A 52 9.50 2.87 18.39
CA LYS A 52 8.24 3.61 18.30
C LYS A 52 7.47 3.15 17.06
N PHE A 53 6.18 2.85 17.24
CA PHE A 53 5.29 2.46 16.16
C PHE A 53 4.65 3.72 15.57
N VAL A 54 4.92 4.00 14.30
CA VAL A 54 4.52 5.25 13.64
C VAL A 54 3.97 4.98 12.24
N PRO A 55 3.12 5.87 11.70
CA PRO A 55 2.70 5.79 10.31
C PRO A 55 3.90 5.85 9.35
N VAL A 56 3.88 5.00 8.31
CA VAL A 56 4.90 4.97 7.25
C VAL A 56 4.91 6.29 6.48
N VAL A 57 3.72 6.77 6.12
CA VAL A 57 3.50 8.07 5.48
C VAL A 57 2.62 8.89 6.41
N ARG A 58 3.10 10.07 6.76
CA ARG A 58 2.52 10.93 7.81
C ARG A 58 1.04 11.25 7.60
N ASP A 59 0.62 11.37 6.34
CA ASP A 59 -0.72 11.87 6.01
C ASP A 59 -1.59 10.80 5.31
N LEU A 60 -1.07 9.59 5.04
CA LEU A 60 -1.76 8.57 4.27
C LEU A 60 -2.73 7.77 5.14
N ILE A 61 -3.94 7.59 4.64
CA ILE A 61 -4.96 6.69 5.17
C ILE A 61 -5.75 6.08 4.01
N PHE A 62 -6.07 4.81 4.11
CA PHE A 62 -6.98 4.12 3.21
C PHE A 62 -8.32 3.95 3.89
N VAL A 63 -9.41 4.21 3.17
CA VAL A 63 -10.77 4.14 3.70
C VAL A 63 -11.63 3.31 2.75
N ARG A 64 -12.25 2.24 3.26
CA ARG A 64 -13.14 1.37 2.49
C ARG A 64 -14.58 1.82 2.63
N THR A 65 -15.12 2.42 1.58
CA THR A 65 -16.48 2.95 1.58
C THR A 65 -17.01 3.11 0.15
N ASP A 66 -18.24 3.54 0.00
CA ASP A 66 -18.80 4.00 -1.27
C ASP A 66 -18.52 5.49 -1.53
N LEU A 67 -18.74 5.92 -2.76
CA LEU A 67 -18.48 7.29 -3.18
C LEU A 67 -19.33 8.35 -2.44
N PRO A 68 -20.66 8.18 -2.25
CA PRO A 68 -21.47 9.10 -1.48
C PRO A 68 -20.99 9.28 -0.03
N THR A 69 -20.73 8.17 0.66
CA THR A 69 -20.21 8.18 2.04
C THR A 69 -18.84 8.85 2.11
N MET A 70 -17.95 8.61 1.13
CA MET A 70 -16.64 9.27 1.05
C MET A 70 -16.79 10.79 0.95
N HIS A 71 -17.78 11.29 0.17
CA HIS A 71 -18.06 12.73 0.10
C HIS A 71 -18.52 13.28 1.44
N SER A 72 -19.47 12.62 2.11
CA SER A 72 -19.95 13.01 3.44
C SER A 72 -18.83 13.04 4.49
N LEU A 73 -17.93 12.06 4.45
CA LEU A 73 -16.76 12.02 5.35
C LEU A 73 -15.83 13.22 5.16
N LYS A 74 -15.65 13.69 3.93
CA LYS A 74 -14.82 14.88 3.65
C LYS A 74 -15.47 16.18 4.15
N GLU A 75 -16.79 16.25 4.15
CA GLU A 75 -17.53 17.38 4.74
C GLU A 75 -17.45 17.34 6.26
N GLN A 76 -17.59 16.16 6.85
CA GLN A 76 -17.53 15.97 8.30
C GLN A 76 -16.12 16.14 8.87
N TYR A 77 -15.09 15.70 8.14
CA TYR A 77 -13.68 15.74 8.57
C TYR A 77 -12.85 16.66 7.67
N GLU A 78 -12.73 17.93 8.04
CA GLU A 78 -11.99 18.95 7.28
C GLU A 78 -10.55 18.57 6.96
N SER A 79 -9.92 17.70 7.77
CA SER A 79 -8.57 17.21 7.52
C SER A 79 -8.49 16.14 6.44
N LEU A 80 -9.62 15.56 6.01
CA LEU A 80 -9.64 14.44 5.06
C LEU A 80 -9.74 14.95 3.61
N ARG A 81 -8.79 14.54 2.77
CA ARG A 81 -8.70 14.96 1.35
C ARG A 81 -8.45 13.76 0.45
N ASN A 82 -9.03 13.77 -0.74
CA ASN A 82 -8.75 12.77 -1.76
C ASN A 82 -7.33 12.93 -2.31
N ILE A 83 -6.69 11.82 -2.61
CA ILE A 83 -5.50 11.79 -3.44
C ILE A 83 -5.95 11.66 -4.90
N PHE A 84 -5.33 12.44 -5.78
CA PHE A 84 -5.61 12.45 -7.21
C PHE A 84 -4.35 12.07 -7.98
N ILE A 85 -4.54 11.30 -9.04
CA ILE A 85 -3.49 11.01 -10.02
C ILE A 85 -3.91 11.57 -11.38
N PRO A 86 -2.95 12.08 -12.18
CA PRO A 86 -3.22 12.54 -13.53
C PRO A 86 -3.62 11.35 -14.42
N THR A 87 -4.60 11.56 -15.29
CA THR A 87 -5.08 10.55 -16.26
C THR A 87 -4.75 10.89 -17.70
N GLY A 88 -3.90 11.89 -17.95
CA GLY A 88 -3.68 12.49 -19.27
C GLY A 88 -4.68 13.63 -19.55
N GLU A 89 -4.45 14.39 -20.64
CA GLU A 89 -5.31 15.51 -21.09
C GLU A 89 -5.70 16.51 -19.98
N GLY A 90 -4.85 16.69 -18.96
CA GLY A 90 -5.10 17.59 -17.84
C GLY A 90 -6.17 17.13 -16.84
N LYS A 91 -6.78 15.96 -17.04
CA LYS A 91 -7.76 15.39 -16.12
C LYS A 91 -7.08 14.68 -14.94
N LYS A 92 -7.79 14.63 -13.83
CA LYS A 92 -7.35 13.92 -12.61
C LYS A 92 -8.45 12.97 -12.16
N ARG A 93 -8.07 11.80 -11.66
CA ARG A 93 -9.02 10.85 -11.03
C ARG A 93 -8.66 10.65 -9.57
N ILE A 94 -9.68 10.36 -8.75
CA ILE A 94 -9.50 9.92 -7.36
C ILE A 94 -8.79 8.57 -7.37
N VAL A 95 -7.87 8.38 -6.45
CA VAL A 95 -7.16 7.10 -6.31
C VAL A 95 -8.05 6.09 -5.61
N VAL A 96 -8.37 5.04 -6.34
CA VAL A 96 -9.08 3.86 -5.84
C VAL A 96 -8.13 2.67 -5.90
N VAL A 97 -8.12 1.87 -4.84
CA VAL A 97 -7.31 0.66 -4.71
C VAL A 97 -8.23 -0.55 -4.79
N SER A 98 -7.87 -1.55 -5.58
CA SER A 98 -8.62 -2.82 -5.61
C SER A 98 -8.43 -3.60 -4.32
N ASP A 99 -9.42 -4.44 -3.95
CA ASP A 99 -9.36 -5.27 -2.74
C ASP A 99 -8.11 -6.16 -2.76
N GLY A 100 -7.78 -6.81 -3.88
CA GLY A 100 -6.59 -7.67 -3.97
C GLY A 100 -5.26 -6.93 -3.79
N GLN A 101 -5.15 -5.68 -4.31
CA GLN A 101 -3.98 -4.85 -4.04
C GLN A 101 -3.88 -4.46 -2.57
N MET A 102 -5.02 -4.11 -1.96
CA MET A 102 -5.06 -3.71 -0.56
C MET A 102 -4.78 -4.89 0.37
N GLU A 103 -5.32 -6.08 0.10
CA GLU A 103 -5.02 -7.31 0.82
C GLU A 103 -3.53 -7.66 0.76
N SER A 104 -2.93 -7.63 -0.43
CA SER A 104 -1.50 -7.86 -0.62
C SER A 104 -0.65 -6.85 0.17
N PHE A 105 -1.04 -5.59 0.15
CA PHE A 105 -0.36 -4.52 0.88
C PHE A 105 -0.49 -4.68 2.40
N MET A 106 -1.69 -4.93 2.90
CA MET A 106 -1.94 -5.17 4.32
C MET A 106 -1.20 -6.43 4.80
N LYS A 107 -1.17 -7.50 3.99
CA LYS A 107 -0.43 -8.72 4.30
C LYS A 107 1.06 -8.43 4.52
N VAL A 108 1.67 -7.64 3.65
CA VAL A 108 3.09 -7.28 3.78
C VAL A 108 3.32 -6.36 4.99
N THR A 109 2.52 -5.32 5.14
CA THR A 109 2.72 -4.34 6.21
C THR A 109 2.42 -4.89 7.60
N ASN A 110 1.44 -5.78 7.73
CA ASN A 110 1.06 -6.41 9.01
C ASN A 110 2.07 -7.45 9.49
N THR A 111 2.98 -7.93 8.65
CA THR A 111 4.08 -8.80 9.13
C THR A 111 5.00 -8.09 10.11
N LEU A 112 4.99 -6.75 10.15
CA LEU A 112 5.84 -5.90 11.02
C LEU A 112 7.32 -6.30 11.00
N SER A 113 7.77 -6.89 9.88
CA SER A 113 9.14 -7.39 9.73
C SER A 113 10.14 -6.23 9.73
N ASP A 114 11.20 -6.35 10.51
CA ASP A 114 12.30 -5.36 10.61
C ASP A 114 13.10 -5.20 9.28
N GLY A 115 12.60 -5.62 8.16
CA GLY A 115 13.27 -5.55 6.85
C GLY A 115 12.40 -4.99 5.75
N LEU A 116 11.19 -4.52 6.06
CA LEU A 116 10.34 -3.85 5.08
C LEU A 116 10.94 -2.51 4.69
N LEU A 117 10.89 -2.20 3.40
CA LEU A 117 11.27 -0.90 2.87
C LEU A 117 10.05 -0.28 2.20
N PHE A 118 9.86 1.00 2.43
CA PHE A 118 8.76 1.76 1.86
C PHE A 118 9.33 2.86 0.96
N PHE A 119 8.67 3.07 -0.17
CA PHE A 119 9.08 4.03 -1.19
C PHE A 119 7.87 4.81 -1.68
N SER A 120 8.12 6.04 -2.11
CA SER A 120 7.19 6.74 -2.98
C SER A 120 7.29 6.19 -4.41
N PRO A 121 6.27 6.33 -5.25
CA PRO A 121 6.30 5.86 -6.64
C PRO A 121 7.45 6.46 -7.46
N ASP A 122 7.92 7.66 -7.13
CA ASP A 122 9.01 8.34 -7.82
C ASP A 122 10.41 7.78 -7.48
N GLU A 123 10.53 7.04 -6.37
CA GLU A 123 11.82 6.52 -5.90
C GLU A 123 12.23 5.21 -6.56
N ILE A 124 11.26 4.48 -7.15
CA ILE A 124 11.52 3.16 -7.74
C ILE A 124 10.74 2.95 -9.03
N SER A 125 11.44 2.52 -10.08
CA SER A 125 10.81 2.13 -11.34
C SER A 125 10.61 0.61 -11.37
N LEU A 126 9.37 0.18 -11.48
CA LEU A 126 9.00 -1.24 -11.55
C LEU A 126 9.08 -1.83 -12.96
N SER A 127 9.36 -1.03 -13.98
CA SER A 127 9.39 -1.45 -15.39
C SER A 127 10.41 -2.54 -15.71
N LYS A 128 11.49 -2.63 -14.94
CA LYS A 128 12.56 -3.63 -15.09
C LYS A 128 12.38 -4.87 -14.21
N GLY A 129 11.30 -4.93 -13.46
CA GLY A 129 11.00 -6.05 -12.57
C GLY A 129 10.22 -7.16 -13.27
N VAL A 130 10.22 -8.33 -12.67
CA VAL A 130 9.48 -9.51 -13.14
C VAL A 130 8.29 -9.72 -12.22
N ARG A 131 7.09 -9.92 -12.79
CA ARG A 131 5.89 -10.26 -12.02
C ARG A 131 6.05 -11.65 -11.43
N VAL A 132 5.78 -11.78 -10.14
CA VAL A 132 5.96 -13.02 -9.40
C VAL A 132 4.83 -13.24 -8.41
N ARG A 133 4.66 -14.52 -8.02
CA ARG A 133 3.89 -14.96 -6.86
C ARG A 133 4.80 -15.64 -5.86
N VAL A 134 4.59 -15.39 -4.59
CA VAL A 134 5.34 -16.03 -3.49
C VAL A 134 4.58 -17.26 -3.02
N HIS A 135 5.28 -18.38 -2.82
CA HIS A 135 4.74 -19.63 -2.28
C HIS A 135 5.35 -19.91 -0.91
N GLY A 136 4.49 -20.16 0.06
CA GLY A 136 4.88 -20.50 1.42
C GLY A 136 5.36 -19.34 2.29
N GLY A 137 5.51 -19.61 3.57
CA GLY A 137 5.94 -18.63 4.55
C GLY A 137 4.88 -17.54 4.83
N GLN A 138 5.34 -16.47 5.46
CA GLN A 138 4.47 -15.35 5.85
C GLN A 138 3.90 -14.55 4.68
N PHE A 139 4.46 -14.68 3.48
CA PHE A 139 4.03 -13.98 2.26
C PHE A 139 3.38 -14.91 1.24
N ASP A 140 2.97 -16.11 1.64
CA ASP A 140 2.30 -17.06 0.74
C ASP A 140 1.14 -16.44 -0.04
N GLY A 141 1.10 -16.65 -1.36
CA GLY A 141 0.11 -16.08 -2.28
C GLY A 141 0.31 -14.60 -2.61
N LEU A 142 1.34 -13.93 -2.06
CA LEU A 142 1.63 -12.54 -2.38
C LEU A 142 2.06 -12.41 -3.85
N GLU A 143 1.41 -11.53 -4.59
CA GLU A 143 1.83 -11.12 -5.93
C GLU A 143 2.49 -9.76 -5.91
N GLY A 144 3.56 -9.62 -6.70
CA GLY A 144 4.28 -8.37 -6.79
C GLY A 144 5.30 -8.36 -7.91
N THR A 145 6.18 -7.38 -7.89
CA THR A 145 7.29 -7.25 -8.84
C THR A 145 8.61 -7.58 -8.17
N PHE A 146 9.32 -8.58 -8.68
CA PHE A 146 10.63 -8.99 -8.16
C PHE A 146 11.72 -8.15 -8.79
N ILE A 147 12.33 -7.27 -8.00
CA ILE A 147 13.29 -6.28 -8.48
C ILE A 147 14.34 -5.95 -7.42
N LYS A 148 15.51 -5.49 -7.84
CA LYS A 148 16.51 -4.92 -6.95
C LYS A 148 16.11 -3.50 -6.56
N VAL A 149 16.00 -3.23 -5.28
CA VAL A 149 15.66 -1.90 -4.75
C VAL A 149 16.87 -1.23 -4.11
N LYS A 150 16.88 0.09 -4.10
CA LYS A 150 17.93 0.89 -3.44
C LYS A 150 17.91 0.60 -1.93
N GLY A 151 19.08 0.44 -1.35
CA GLY A 151 19.22 0.14 0.08
C GLY A 151 19.05 -1.34 0.44
N ALA A 152 18.77 -2.23 -0.52
CA ALA A 152 18.75 -3.66 -0.30
C ALA A 152 19.93 -4.37 -1.01
N ARG A 153 20.50 -5.37 -0.33
CA ARG A 153 21.56 -6.22 -0.92
C ARG A 153 20.99 -7.08 -2.03
N ASP A 154 19.84 -7.70 -1.78
CA ASP A 154 19.18 -8.68 -2.64
C ASP A 154 17.95 -8.11 -3.31
N ARG A 155 17.45 -8.82 -4.34
CA ARG A 155 16.15 -8.51 -4.94
C ARG A 155 15.04 -8.78 -3.94
N ARG A 156 13.96 -8.02 -4.06
CA ARG A 156 12.77 -8.10 -3.21
C ARG A 156 11.51 -8.19 -4.03
N VAL A 157 10.47 -8.75 -3.45
CA VAL A 157 9.11 -8.63 -4.01
C VAL A 157 8.55 -7.29 -3.56
N VAL A 158 8.12 -6.52 -4.53
CA VAL A 158 7.63 -5.15 -4.34
C VAL A 158 6.16 -5.10 -4.69
N VAL A 159 5.35 -4.58 -3.79
CA VAL A 159 3.91 -4.36 -3.98
C VAL A 159 3.68 -2.86 -4.11
N GLU A 160 3.13 -2.45 -5.23
CA GLU A 160 2.68 -1.08 -5.48
C GLU A 160 1.18 -0.97 -5.23
N VAL A 161 0.78 0.10 -4.57
CA VAL A 161 -0.62 0.41 -4.28
C VAL A 161 -1.03 1.67 -5.03
N ALA A 162 -1.68 1.46 -6.17
CA ALA A 162 -2.36 2.48 -6.98
C ALA A 162 -1.55 3.77 -7.24
N GLY A 163 -0.22 3.69 -7.35
CA GLY A 163 0.65 4.84 -7.56
C GLY A 163 0.78 5.78 -6.37
N VAL A 164 0.46 5.32 -5.15
CA VAL A 164 0.53 6.14 -3.92
C VAL A 164 1.68 5.75 -3.04
N ILE A 165 1.91 4.46 -2.87
CA ILE A 165 2.96 3.90 -2.02
C ILE A 165 3.45 2.57 -2.57
N ILE A 166 4.72 2.29 -2.36
CA ILE A 166 5.37 1.05 -2.70
C ILE A 166 5.96 0.44 -1.43
N VAL A 167 5.69 -0.84 -1.19
CA VAL A 167 6.34 -1.61 -0.12
C VAL A 167 7.17 -2.73 -0.70
N ALA A 168 8.41 -2.86 -0.25
CA ALA A 168 9.26 -4.00 -0.56
C ALA A 168 9.34 -4.94 0.64
N THR A 169 9.15 -6.24 0.38
CA THR A 169 9.29 -7.30 1.40
C THR A 169 10.71 -7.34 1.98
N CYS A 170 10.90 -8.05 3.08
CA CYS A 170 12.23 -8.51 3.49
C CYS A 170 12.81 -9.45 2.42
N THR A 171 14.08 -9.83 2.55
CA THR A 171 14.73 -10.79 1.66
C THR A 171 13.97 -12.11 1.67
N LEU A 172 13.57 -12.60 0.49
CA LEU A 172 12.90 -13.88 0.29
C LEU A 172 13.86 -14.89 -0.32
N ARG A 173 13.65 -16.16 -0.01
CA ARG A 173 14.37 -17.26 -0.68
C ARG A 173 13.82 -17.40 -2.10
N CYS A 174 14.72 -17.56 -3.06
CA CYS A 174 14.35 -17.67 -4.49
C CYS A 174 13.49 -18.90 -4.82
N ASP A 175 13.62 -19.98 -4.04
CA ASP A 175 12.83 -21.21 -4.16
C ASP A 175 11.34 -21.02 -3.82
N LEU A 176 10.99 -19.91 -3.18
CA LEU A 176 9.62 -19.54 -2.86
C LEU A 176 8.96 -18.60 -3.92
N ILE A 177 9.61 -18.36 -5.04
CA ILE A 177 9.16 -17.36 -6.02
C ILE A 177 8.82 -18.02 -7.35
N GLU A 178 7.56 -17.92 -7.77
CA GLU A 178 7.07 -18.32 -9.10
C GLU A 178 6.98 -17.11 -10.01
N VAL A 179 7.51 -17.21 -11.22
CA VAL A 179 7.39 -16.18 -12.25
C VAL A 179 6.04 -16.27 -12.94
N LEU A 180 5.26 -15.18 -12.88
CA LEU A 180 3.97 -15.07 -13.57
C LEU A 180 4.21 -14.60 -15.01
N LYS A 181 3.86 -15.44 -15.99
CA LYS A 181 3.93 -15.08 -17.41
C LYS A 181 2.92 -13.96 -17.72
N THR A 182 3.38 -12.89 -18.34
CA THR A 182 2.50 -11.82 -18.82
C THR A 182 1.75 -12.30 -20.07
N PRO A 183 0.46 -12.01 -20.26
CA PRO A 183 -0.34 -12.49 -21.39
C PRO A 183 0.17 -12.08 -22.80
N LYS A 184 1.19 -11.22 -22.89
CA LYS A 184 1.73 -10.72 -24.19
C LYS A 184 2.69 -11.66 -24.91
N GLU A 185 3.10 -12.79 -24.31
CA GLU A 185 4.04 -13.71 -24.96
C GLU A 185 3.35 -14.92 -25.66
N GLN A 186 2.02 -14.95 -25.72
CA GLN A 186 1.30 -16.07 -26.37
C GLN A 186 0.96 -15.84 -27.85
N THR A 187 1.41 -14.77 -28.50
CA THR A 187 0.99 -14.46 -29.88
C THR A 187 2.09 -14.63 -30.94
N VAL A 188 3.23 -15.27 -30.63
CA VAL A 188 4.21 -15.58 -31.67
C VAL A 188 4.69 -17.04 -31.54
N ALA A 189 3.80 -17.97 -31.84
CA ALA A 189 4.19 -19.34 -32.17
C ALA A 189 3.03 -20.04 -32.92
N GLN A 190 2.66 -19.53 -34.08
CA GLN A 190 1.96 -20.27 -35.14
C GLN A 190 2.22 -19.55 -36.46
N CYS A 191 3.27 -19.93 -37.13
CA CYS A 191 3.38 -20.11 -38.59
C CYS A 191 4.59 -20.99 -38.84
#